data_f4676983f32978d2576a88c7666e2e05
#
_entry.id   f4676983f32978d2576a88c7666e2e05
#
_cell.length_a   1.000
_cell.length_b   1.000
_cell.length_c   1.000
_cell.angle_alpha   90.00
_cell.angle_beta   90.00
_cell.angle_gamma   90.00
#
_symmetry.space_group_name_H-M   'P 1'
#
loop_
_entity.id
_entity.type
_entity.pdbx_description
1 polymer ?
#
loop_
_entity_poly.entity_id
_entity_poly.type
_entity_poly.pdbx_seq_one_letter_code
_entity_poly.pdbx_strand_id
1 'polypeptide(L)'
;MRHEAWDIQRSTVERCRRIRSMMDHEPVFALTTALGLFGIGPPAGCLLDVDMHVVRHRDARPHRHPAGVDVHVWSRLTTGMLTLVYGLLCTTPAATFAQLARYCPYDSLIMLADRLTCRDRLLARASWDDLHDFVASCPRLRNGQVARRAVNLSRPGTDSPFECRLRLGALQYGLPEPIVNHAVETADGGRMFLDMAYPEYRVGMEFHGRHHLEQYRQDTERLNDLNASGWSVFQAWSETLFDETKRNVFYGNVSDALSAAGAVDFMNPVRDLWALGDGRRT
;
A
#
# COMPACT_ATOMS: atom_id res chain seq x y z
N MET A 1 2.86 -13.89 -0.50
CA MET A 1 2.04 -12.87 -1.21
C MET A 1 1.27 -13.40 -2.43
N ARG A 2 1.90 -13.99 -3.48
CA ARG A 2 1.13 -14.45 -4.66
C ARG A 2 0.12 -15.54 -4.33
N HIS A 3 0.51 -16.54 -3.55
CA HIS A 3 -0.36 -17.64 -3.13
C HIS A 3 -1.56 -17.13 -2.31
N GLU A 4 -1.30 -16.28 -1.33
CA GLU A 4 -2.33 -15.64 -0.51
C GLU A 4 -3.30 -14.79 -1.35
N ALA A 5 -2.77 -13.98 -2.29
CA ALA A 5 -3.59 -13.18 -3.19
C ALA A 5 -4.52 -14.08 -4.06
N TRP A 6 -4.01 -15.22 -4.48
CA TRP A 6 -4.78 -16.20 -5.27
C TRP A 6 -5.89 -16.85 -4.45
N ASP A 7 -5.61 -17.21 -3.20
CA ASP A 7 -6.62 -17.79 -2.30
C ASP A 7 -7.72 -16.80 -1.95
N ILE A 8 -7.36 -15.54 -1.64
CA ILE A 8 -8.32 -14.45 -1.41
C ILE A 8 -9.21 -14.27 -2.65
N GLN A 9 -8.60 -14.18 -3.83
CA GLN A 9 -9.33 -13.95 -5.08
C GLN A 9 -10.29 -15.10 -5.37
N ARG A 10 -9.83 -16.35 -5.30
CA ARG A 10 -10.63 -17.54 -5.55
C ARG A 10 -11.84 -17.61 -4.62
N SER A 11 -11.62 -17.48 -3.33
CA SER A 11 -12.70 -17.48 -2.32
C SER A 11 -13.71 -16.37 -2.57
N THR A 12 -13.24 -15.15 -2.91
CA THR A 12 -14.12 -14.02 -3.19
C THR A 12 -14.92 -14.23 -4.46
N VAL A 13 -14.31 -14.75 -5.54
CA VAL A 13 -15.02 -15.06 -6.79
C VAL A 13 -16.15 -16.07 -6.57
N GLU A 14 -15.91 -17.14 -5.79
CA GLU A 14 -16.92 -18.15 -5.46
C GLU A 14 -18.10 -17.51 -4.68
N ARG A 15 -17.81 -16.67 -3.70
CA ARG A 15 -18.82 -15.94 -2.92
C ARG A 15 -19.61 -14.97 -3.78
N CYS A 16 -18.94 -14.20 -4.64
CA CYS A 16 -19.59 -13.27 -5.57
C CYS A 16 -20.53 -14.00 -6.56
N ARG A 17 -20.12 -15.14 -7.12
CA ARG A 17 -20.95 -15.95 -8.01
C ARG A 17 -22.20 -16.46 -7.31
N ARG A 18 -22.07 -16.91 -6.05
CA ARG A 18 -23.21 -17.34 -5.25
C ARG A 18 -24.18 -16.19 -4.99
N ILE A 19 -23.69 -15.00 -4.60
CA ILE A 19 -24.53 -13.82 -4.39
C ILE A 19 -25.22 -13.40 -5.70
N ARG A 20 -24.49 -13.33 -6.81
CA ARG A 20 -25.05 -13.00 -8.12
C ARG A 20 -26.20 -13.93 -8.52
N SER A 21 -26.10 -15.25 -8.27
CA SER A 21 -27.16 -16.21 -8.57
C SER A 21 -28.44 -16.05 -7.73
N MET A 22 -28.36 -15.34 -6.62
CA MET A 22 -29.48 -15.05 -5.71
C MET A 22 -30.15 -13.68 -6.00
N MET A 23 -29.59 -12.91 -6.94
CA MET A 23 -30.07 -11.56 -7.29
C MET A 23 -30.83 -11.60 -8.61
N ASP A 24 -31.83 -10.76 -8.73
CA ASP A 24 -32.64 -10.56 -9.94
C ASP A 24 -32.04 -9.54 -10.94
N HIS A 25 -30.88 -9.00 -10.61
CA HIS A 25 -30.14 -8.04 -11.40
C HIS A 25 -28.64 -8.27 -11.27
N GLU A 26 -27.84 -7.69 -12.17
CA GLU A 26 -26.38 -7.78 -12.12
C GLU A 26 -25.84 -6.87 -11.00
N PRO A 27 -25.24 -7.44 -9.92
CA PRO A 27 -24.64 -6.65 -8.86
C PRO A 27 -23.34 -6.02 -9.31
N VAL A 28 -23.07 -4.80 -8.83
CA VAL A 28 -21.76 -4.18 -8.94
C VAL A 28 -21.04 -4.35 -7.61
N PHE A 29 -20.08 -5.25 -7.55
CA PHE A 29 -19.29 -5.48 -6.33
C PHE A 29 -18.34 -4.30 -6.06
N ALA A 30 -18.15 -3.93 -4.78
CA ALA A 30 -17.44 -2.71 -4.41
C ALA A 30 -16.65 -2.90 -3.10
N LEU A 31 -15.88 -1.89 -2.72
CA LEU A 31 -15.20 -1.80 -1.43
C LEU A 31 -14.32 -3.04 -1.17
N THR A 32 -14.39 -3.64 0.04
CA THR A 32 -13.58 -4.82 0.38
C THR A 32 -13.89 -6.04 -0.47
N THR A 33 -15.12 -6.17 -0.99
CA THR A 33 -15.46 -7.24 -1.95
C THR A 33 -14.73 -7.05 -3.29
N ALA A 34 -14.68 -5.82 -3.81
CA ALA A 34 -13.90 -5.54 -5.01
C ALA A 34 -12.40 -5.75 -4.78
N LEU A 35 -11.87 -5.37 -3.60
CA LEU A 35 -10.48 -5.71 -3.25
C LEU A 35 -10.23 -7.21 -3.27
N GLY A 36 -11.12 -8.00 -2.70
CA GLY A 36 -11.02 -9.46 -2.73
C GLY A 36 -11.03 -10.03 -4.15
N LEU A 37 -11.82 -9.47 -5.07
CA LEU A 37 -11.76 -9.83 -6.49
C LEU A 37 -10.41 -9.48 -7.13
N PHE A 38 -9.70 -8.46 -6.64
CA PHE A 38 -8.33 -8.13 -7.04
C PHE A 38 -7.26 -8.96 -6.32
N GLY A 39 -7.63 -9.86 -5.42
CA GLY A 39 -6.70 -10.65 -4.60
C GLY A 39 -6.05 -9.87 -3.48
N ILE A 40 -6.74 -8.85 -2.97
CA ILE A 40 -6.27 -7.99 -1.88
C ILE A 40 -7.26 -8.13 -0.71
N GLY A 41 -6.74 -8.48 0.48
CA GLY A 41 -7.53 -8.51 1.71
C GLY A 41 -7.95 -7.11 2.18
N PRO A 42 -8.88 -7.03 3.13
CA PRO A 42 -9.29 -5.76 3.70
C PRO A 42 -8.09 -5.07 4.38
N PRO A 43 -7.95 -3.73 4.23
CA PRO A 43 -6.93 -2.98 4.94
C PRO A 43 -7.05 -3.12 6.47
N ALA A 44 -5.94 -3.07 7.18
CA ALA A 44 -5.94 -3.13 8.64
C ALA A 44 -6.77 -1.99 9.23
N GLY A 45 -7.61 -2.29 10.23
CA GLY A 45 -8.49 -1.31 10.86
C GLY A 45 -9.61 -0.76 9.96
N CYS A 46 -9.90 -1.42 8.84
CA CYS A 46 -11.07 -1.07 8.01
C CYS A 46 -12.37 -1.26 8.82
N LEU A 47 -13.23 -0.26 8.80
CA LEU A 47 -14.47 -0.22 9.58
C LEU A 47 -15.65 -0.97 8.92
N LEU A 48 -15.40 -1.74 7.87
CA LEU A 48 -16.42 -2.50 7.17
C LEU A 48 -16.51 -3.92 7.75
N ASP A 49 -17.62 -4.20 8.40
CA ASP A 49 -17.86 -5.48 9.11
C ASP A 49 -18.64 -6.51 8.27
N VAL A 50 -19.15 -6.09 7.12
CA VAL A 50 -20.05 -6.94 6.32
C VAL A 50 -19.22 -7.74 5.31
N ASP A 51 -19.69 -8.95 5.11
CA ASP A 51 -18.99 -9.90 4.24
C ASP A 51 -18.97 -9.52 2.76
N MET A 52 -20.04 -8.91 2.24
CA MET A 52 -20.20 -8.62 0.82
C MET A 52 -20.74 -7.21 0.60
N HIS A 53 -20.07 -6.44 -0.22
CA HIS A 53 -20.44 -5.06 -0.55
C HIS A 53 -20.76 -4.91 -2.03
N VAL A 54 -21.89 -4.30 -2.31
CA VAL A 54 -22.29 -3.89 -3.66
C VAL A 54 -22.57 -2.39 -3.69
N VAL A 55 -22.42 -1.78 -4.86
CA VAL A 55 -22.71 -0.38 -5.06
C VAL A 55 -23.74 -0.20 -6.18
N ARG A 56 -24.61 0.79 -6.04
CA ARG A 56 -25.52 1.22 -7.09
C ARG A 56 -25.50 2.73 -7.28
N HIS A 57 -25.88 3.17 -8.48
CA HIS A 57 -26.16 4.58 -8.69
C HIS A 57 -27.40 4.99 -7.86
N ARG A 58 -27.45 6.27 -7.48
CA ARG A 58 -28.58 6.83 -6.70
C ARG A 58 -29.92 6.59 -7.39
N ASP A 59 -29.97 6.79 -8.71
CA ASP A 59 -31.22 6.73 -9.48
C ASP A 59 -31.57 5.30 -9.93
N ALA A 60 -30.71 4.33 -9.67
CA ALA A 60 -31.03 2.93 -9.90
C ALA A 60 -32.13 2.45 -8.93
N ARG A 61 -33.06 1.63 -9.44
CA ARG A 61 -34.12 1.05 -8.61
C ARG A 61 -33.52 0.28 -7.44
N PRO A 62 -34.07 0.45 -6.21
CA PRO A 62 -33.73 -0.42 -5.11
C PRO A 62 -34.19 -1.85 -5.41
N HIS A 63 -33.30 -2.81 -5.20
CA HIS A 63 -33.62 -4.24 -5.30
C HIS A 63 -33.52 -4.88 -3.92
N ARG A 64 -34.16 -6.03 -3.75
CA ARG A 64 -33.96 -6.86 -2.58
C ARG A 64 -32.58 -7.52 -2.66
N HIS A 65 -31.91 -7.61 -1.54
CA HIS A 65 -30.58 -8.20 -1.44
C HIS A 65 -30.61 -9.38 -0.48
N PRO A 66 -29.80 -10.42 -0.72
CA PRO A 66 -29.62 -11.51 0.23
C PRO A 66 -29.07 -11.00 1.57
N ALA A 67 -29.30 -11.75 2.64
CA ALA A 67 -28.64 -11.49 3.93
C ALA A 67 -27.11 -11.53 3.77
N GLY A 68 -26.40 -10.66 4.49
CA GLY A 68 -24.95 -10.54 4.40
C GLY A 68 -24.42 -9.71 3.21
N VAL A 69 -25.31 -9.03 2.49
CA VAL A 69 -24.94 -8.06 1.44
C VAL A 69 -25.31 -6.65 1.88
N ASP A 70 -24.31 -5.78 1.94
CA ASP A 70 -24.50 -4.35 2.20
C ASP A 70 -24.49 -3.55 0.89
N VAL A 71 -25.46 -2.64 0.76
CA VAL A 71 -25.68 -1.87 -0.46
C VAL A 71 -25.31 -0.42 -0.27
N HIS A 72 -24.28 -0.02 -0.96
CA HIS A 72 -23.80 1.36 -0.97
C HIS A 72 -24.43 2.15 -2.11
N VAL A 73 -24.72 3.42 -1.87
CA VAL A 73 -25.21 4.35 -2.90
C VAL A 73 -24.14 5.35 -3.25
N TRP A 74 -23.76 5.38 -4.52
CA TRP A 74 -22.82 6.35 -5.04
C TRP A 74 -23.43 7.15 -6.18
N SER A 75 -23.79 8.42 -5.91
CA SER A 75 -24.48 9.30 -6.88
C SER A 75 -23.63 9.71 -8.07
N ARG A 76 -22.34 9.42 -8.03
CA ARG A 76 -21.39 9.73 -9.11
C ARG A 76 -20.85 8.47 -9.81
N LEU A 77 -21.43 7.32 -9.51
CA LEU A 77 -21.05 6.07 -10.17
C LEU A 77 -21.33 6.18 -11.66
N THR A 78 -20.29 5.97 -12.47
CA THR A 78 -20.37 5.95 -13.94
C THR A 78 -19.85 4.62 -14.46
N THR A 79 -20.13 4.30 -15.72
CA THR A 79 -19.63 3.10 -16.38
C THR A 79 -18.11 3.04 -16.44
N GLY A 80 -17.43 4.20 -16.58
CA GLY A 80 -15.96 4.28 -16.53
C GLY A 80 -15.33 3.92 -15.18
N MET A 81 -16.14 3.83 -14.13
CA MET A 81 -15.70 3.39 -12.80
C MET A 81 -15.88 1.88 -12.58
N LEU A 82 -16.29 1.14 -13.61
CA LEU A 82 -16.61 -0.27 -13.55
C LEU A 82 -15.66 -1.10 -14.38
N THR A 83 -15.41 -2.33 -13.94
CA THR A 83 -14.60 -3.32 -14.66
C THR A 83 -15.15 -4.71 -14.43
N LEU A 84 -14.69 -5.68 -15.21
CA LEU A 84 -15.03 -7.07 -15.07
C LEU A 84 -13.83 -7.88 -14.56
N VAL A 85 -14.05 -8.65 -13.51
CA VAL A 85 -13.08 -9.60 -12.96
C VAL A 85 -13.72 -10.98 -12.92
N TYR A 86 -13.20 -11.93 -13.68
CA TYR A 86 -13.79 -13.26 -13.86
C TYR A 86 -15.27 -13.25 -14.25
N GLY A 87 -15.69 -12.27 -15.06
CA GLY A 87 -17.07 -12.09 -15.50
C GLY A 87 -18.00 -11.50 -14.43
N LEU A 88 -17.47 -10.99 -13.34
CA LEU A 88 -18.18 -10.31 -12.26
C LEU A 88 -17.96 -8.81 -12.37
N LEU A 89 -19.05 -8.03 -12.37
CA LEU A 89 -18.98 -6.58 -12.47
C LEU A 89 -18.58 -5.98 -11.11
N CYS A 90 -17.55 -5.16 -11.10
CA CYS A 90 -17.09 -4.51 -9.87
C CYS A 90 -16.55 -3.09 -10.16
N THR A 91 -16.31 -2.31 -9.10
CA THR A 91 -15.63 -1.02 -9.23
C THR A 91 -14.17 -1.22 -9.64
N THR A 92 -13.62 -0.31 -10.48
CA THR A 92 -12.19 -0.30 -10.83
C THR A 92 -11.31 -0.20 -9.58
N PRO A 93 -10.03 -0.59 -9.64
CA PRO A 93 -9.11 -0.44 -8.50
C PRO A 93 -9.05 0.98 -7.95
N ALA A 94 -8.99 1.99 -8.81
CA ALA A 94 -8.97 3.40 -8.41
C ALA A 94 -10.29 3.85 -7.75
N ALA A 95 -11.43 3.44 -8.31
CA ALA A 95 -12.74 3.72 -7.72
C ALA A 95 -12.92 3.01 -6.36
N THR A 96 -12.44 1.76 -6.25
CA THR A 96 -12.46 0.97 -5.01
C THR A 96 -11.59 1.64 -3.94
N PHE A 97 -10.38 2.06 -4.27
CA PHE A 97 -9.49 2.81 -3.39
C PHE A 97 -10.18 4.08 -2.87
N ALA A 98 -10.74 4.87 -3.76
CA ALA A 98 -11.41 6.12 -3.41
C ALA A 98 -12.63 5.91 -2.48
N GLN A 99 -13.40 4.84 -2.67
CA GLN A 99 -14.52 4.49 -1.79
C GLN A 99 -14.04 4.11 -0.39
N LEU A 100 -12.91 3.40 -0.28
CA LEU A 100 -12.35 2.93 0.99
C LEU A 100 -11.76 4.04 1.85
N ALA A 101 -11.47 5.22 1.29
CA ALA A 101 -10.99 6.38 2.03
C ALA A 101 -11.91 6.83 3.19
N ARG A 102 -13.17 6.41 3.17
CA ARG A 102 -14.11 6.68 4.25
C ARG A 102 -14.01 5.69 5.41
N TYR A 103 -13.51 4.50 5.15
CA TYR A 103 -13.65 3.34 6.05
C TYR A 103 -12.30 2.85 6.59
N CYS A 104 -11.20 3.32 6.04
CA CYS A 104 -9.88 2.86 6.44
C CYS A 104 -9.12 3.95 7.20
N PRO A 105 -8.30 3.56 8.19
CA PRO A 105 -7.29 4.45 8.76
C PRO A 105 -6.37 5.01 7.67
N TYR A 106 -5.84 6.20 7.91
CA TYR A 106 -5.08 6.94 6.89
C TYR A 106 -3.80 6.21 6.46
N ASP A 107 -3.04 5.67 7.41
CA ASP A 107 -1.84 4.87 7.15
C ASP A 107 -2.15 3.59 6.36
N SER A 108 -3.25 2.90 6.71
CA SER A 108 -3.70 1.71 5.99
C SER A 108 -4.16 2.02 4.56
N LEU A 109 -4.69 3.23 4.33
CA LEU A 109 -5.06 3.68 2.99
C LEU A 109 -3.81 3.97 2.13
N ILE A 110 -2.73 4.52 2.72
CA ILE A 110 -1.44 4.69 2.03
C ILE A 110 -0.89 3.33 1.62
N MET A 111 -0.87 2.36 2.56
CA MET A 111 -0.41 0.99 2.28
C MET A 111 -1.26 0.30 1.21
N LEU A 112 -2.57 0.57 1.16
CA LEU A 112 -3.44 0.07 0.09
C LEU A 112 -3.06 0.66 -1.27
N ALA A 113 -2.74 1.95 -1.36
CA ALA A 113 -2.28 2.58 -2.59
C ALA A 113 -0.95 1.94 -3.06
N ASP A 114 0.01 1.76 -2.17
CA ASP A 114 1.27 1.06 -2.46
C ASP A 114 1.01 -0.38 -2.94
N ARG A 115 0.08 -1.10 -2.28
CA ARG A 115 -0.27 -2.48 -2.66
C ARG A 115 -0.93 -2.57 -4.03
N LEU A 116 -1.77 -1.60 -4.40
CA LEU A 116 -2.40 -1.54 -5.72
C LEU A 116 -1.39 -1.26 -6.84
N THR A 117 -0.31 -0.56 -6.54
CA THR A 117 0.73 -0.11 -7.48
C THR A 117 2.07 -0.83 -7.26
N CYS A 118 2.07 -2.00 -6.62
CA CYS A 118 3.28 -2.74 -6.27
C CYS A 118 4.11 -3.13 -7.50
N ARG A 119 5.39 -3.45 -7.30
CA ARG A 119 6.34 -3.81 -8.36
C ARG A 119 5.98 -5.09 -9.10
N ASP A 120 5.41 -6.06 -8.39
CA ASP A 120 5.01 -7.32 -9.00
C ASP A 120 3.83 -7.14 -9.96
N ARG A 121 4.11 -7.16 -11.25
CA ARG A 121 3.11 -6.96 -12.32
C ARG A 121 1.93 -7.93 -12.28
N LEU A 122 2.11 -9.11 -11.67
CA LEU A 122 1.02 -10.09 -11.50
C LEU A 122 0.10 -9.71 -10.34
N LEU A 123 0.57 -8.88 -9.43
CA LEU A 123 -0.14 -8.42 -8.25
C LEU A 123 -0.60 -6.97 -8.33
N ALA A 124 0.05 -6.14 -9.14
CA ALA A 124 -0.37 -4.76 -9.39
C ALA A 124 -1.76 -4.73 -10.04
N ARG A 125 -2.58 -3.78 -9.65
CA ARG A 125 -3.97 -3.64 -10.12
C ARG A 125 -4.24 -2.26 -10.73
N ALA A 126 -3.37 -1.30 -10.48
CA ALA A 126 -3.44 0.06 -11.02
C ALA A 126 -2.03 0.61 -11.20
N SER A 127 -1.87 1.65 -12.00
CA SER A 127 -0.71 2.52 -11.94
C SER A 127 -0.91 3.59 -10.86
N TRP A 128 0.16 4.27 -10.48
CA TRP A 128 0.05 5.41 -9.58
C TRP A 128 -0.76 6.54 -10.22
N ASP A 129 -0.57 6.78 -11.52
CA ASP A 129 -1.31 7.78 -12.29
C ASP A 129 -2.81 7.48 -12.31
N ASP A 130 -3.22 6.21 -12.46
CA ASP A 130 -4.65 5.83 -12.39
C ASP A 130 -5.28 6.24 -11.06
N LEU A 131 -4.56 6.02 -9.93
CA LEU A 131 -5.05 6.42 -8.62
C LEU A 131 -5.08 7.94 -8.46
N HIS A 132 -4.00 8.61 -8.85
CA HIS A 132 -3.84 10.05 -8.75
C HIS A 132 -4.91 10.79 -9.58
N ASP A 133 -5.03 10.45 -10.86
CA ASP A 133 -5.98 11.10 -11.76
C ASP A 133 -7.43 10.85 -11.34
N PHE A 134 -7.72 9.64 -10.85
CA PHE A 134 -9.05 9.33 -10.34
C PHE A 134 -9.42 10.22 -9.15
N VAL A 135 -8.55 10.30 -8.12
CA VAL A 135 -8.86 11.09 -6.92
C VAL A 135 -8.81 12.60 -7.18
N ALA A 136 -8.05 13.05 -8.19
CA ALA A 136 -8.00 14.44 -8.62
C ALA A 136 -9.27 14.84 -9.40
N SER A 137 -9.74 13.98 -10.30
CA SER A 137 -10.86 14.27 -11.21
C SER A 137 -12.23 13.92 -10.63
N CYS A 138 -12.32 13.03 -9.62
CA CYS A 138 -13.62 12.62 -9.07
C CYS A 138 -14.28 13.73 -8.25
N PRO A 139 -15.35 14.38 -8.77
CA PRO A 139 -15.96 15.52 -8.11
C PRO A 139 -16.74 15.09 -6.87
N ARG A 140 -16.63 15.86 -5.78
CA ARG A 140 -17.36 15.62 -4.51
C ARG A 140 -17.17 14.21 -3.95
N LEU A 141 -15.98 13.65 -4.14
CA LEU A 141 -15.62 12.38 -3.50
C LEU A 141 -15.67 12.54 -1.98
N ARG A 142 -16.47 11.71 -1.30
CA ARG A 142 -16.48 11.69 0.17
C ARG A 142 -15.08 11.29 0.66
N ASN A 143 -14.54 12.06 1.61
CA ASN A 143 -13.17 11.92 2.07
C ASN A 143 -12.12 12.02 0.94
N GLY A 144 -12.41 12.75 -0.13
CA GLY A 144 -11.51 12.92 -1.26
C GLY A 144 -10.17 13.55 -0.88
N GLN A 145 -10.13 14.39 0.16
CA GLN A 145 -8.88 14.93 0.70
C GLN A 145 -8.02 13.82 1.32
N VAL A 146 -8.65 12.89 2.06
CA VAL A 146 -7.94 11.72 2.63
C VAL A 146 -7.35 10.86 1.52
N ALA A 147 -8.17 10.55 0.49
CA ALA A 147 -7.72 9.77 -0.67
C ALA A 147 -6.54 10.44 -1.40
N ARG A 148 -6.64 11.74 -1.70
CA ARG A 148 -5.55 12.48 -2.37
C ARG A 148 -4.27 12.50 -1.55
N ARG A 149 -4.36 12.80 -0.25
CA ARG A 149 -3.18 12.80 0.63
C ARG A 149 -2.54 11.42 0.75
N ALA A 150 -3.34 10.35 0.76
CA ALA A 150 -2.82 9.00 0.79
C ALA A 150 -2.07 8.65 -0.51
N VAL A 151 -2.61 9.01 -1.67
CA VAL A 151 -1.92 8.82 -2.97
C VAL A 151 -0.64 9.66 -3.03
N ASN A 152 -0.64 10.90 -2.53
CA ASN A 152 0.56 11.74 -2.50
C ASN A 152 1.71 11.11 -1.69
N LEU A 153 1.38 10.37 -0.63
CA LEU A 153 2.35 9.65 0.19
C LEU A 153 2.66 8.24 -0.30
N SER A 154 1.89 7.69 -1.22
CA SER A 154 2.17 6.36 -1.76
C SER A 154 3.32 6.39 -2.75
N ARG A 155 4.03 5.27 -2.87
CA ARG A 155 5.12 5.10 -3.84
C ARG A 155 4.99 3.75 -4.55
N PRO A 156 4.98 3.75 -5.89
CA PRO A 156 5.00 2.50 -6.64
C PRO A 156 6.27 1.70 -6.32
N GLY A 157 6.14 0.39 -6.33
CA GLY A 157 7.30 -0.48 -6.15
C GLY A 157 7.57 -0.96 -4.73
N THR A 158 6.79 -0.54 -3.74
CA THR A 158 6.81 -1.11 -2.39
C THR A 158 6.13 -2.48 -2.42
N ASP A 159 6.80 -3.52 -1.94
CA ASP A 159 6.33 -4.91 -2.07
C ASP A 159 5.56 -5.40 -0.83
N SER A 160 5.68 -4.70 0.30
CA SER A 160 4.98 -5.10 1.54
C SER A 160 4.46 -3.91 2.36
N PRO A 161 3.43 -4.13 3.21
CA PRO A 161 2.96 -3.10 4.14
C PRO A 161 4.03 -2.65 5.16
N PHE A 162 4.97 -3.52 5.48
CA PHE A 162 6.06 -3.21 6.42
C PHE A 162 7.11 -2.30 5.77
N GLU A 163 7.44 -2.52 4.51
CA GLU A 163 8.28 -1.61 3.73
C GLU A 163 7.64 -0.22 3.59
N CYS A 164 6.33 -0.16 3.29
CA CYS A 164 5.59 1.10 3.29
C CYS A 164 5.72 1.81 4.66
N ARG A 165 5.53 1.08 5.76
CA ARG A 165 5.65 1.63 7.11
C ARG A 165 7.08 2.09 7.43
N LEU A 166 8.08 1.35 7.00
CA LEU A 166 9.50 1.73 7.14
C LEU A 166 9.78 3.06 6.42
N ARG A 167 9.32 3.21 5.18
CA ARG A 167 9.45 4.45 4.41
C ARG A 167 8.72 5.62 5.06
N LEU A 168 7.46 5.42 5.45
CA LEU A 168 6.66 6.46 6.11
C LEU A 168 7.28 6.90 7.44
N GLY A 169 7.86 5.96 8.19
CA GLY A 169 8.60 6.27 9.40
C GLY A 169 9.80 7.19 9.13
N ALA A 170 10.59 6.92 8.11
CA ALA A 170 11.69 7.80 7.73
C ALA A 170 11.20 9.24 7.47
N LEU A 171 10.11 9.41 6.73
CA LEU A 171 9.52 10.73 6.47
C LEU A 171 9.00 11.40 7.76
N GLN A 172 8.37 10.63 8.66
CA GLN A 172 7.88 11.16 9.94
C GLN A 172 9.03 11.66 10.83
N TYR A 173 10.18 10.98 10.79
CA TYR A 173 11.38 11.39 11.53
C TYR A 173 12.19 12.48 10.81
N GLY A 174 11.65 13.06 9.73
CA GLY A 174 12.26 14.16 9.01
C GLY A 174 13.44 13.76 8.13
N LEU A 175 13.67 12.47 7.90
CA LEU A 175 14.67 12.01 6.97
C LEU A 175 14.25 12.33 5.53
N PRO A 176 15.19 12.46 4.59
CA PRO A 176 14.89 12.56 3.17
C PRO A 176 14.03 11.37 2.70
N GLU A 177 13.31 11.54 1.61
CA GLU A 177 12.54 10.42 1.07
C GLU A 177 13.48 9.36 0.47
N PRO A 178 13.45 8.11 0.97
CA PRO A 178 14.29 7.07 0.42
C PRO A 178 13.77 6.59 -0.95
N ILE A 179 14.67 6.09 -1.79
CA ILE A 179 14.31 5.36 -3.00
C ILE A 179 13.90 3.94 -2.60
N VAL A 180 12.71 3.50 -3.05
CA VAL A 180 12.20 2.16 -2.79
C VAL A 180 12.79 1.14 -3.77
N ASN A 181 13.07 -0.07 -3.30
CA ASN A 181 13.57 -1.21 -4.09
C ASN A 181 14.78 -0.83 -4.97
N HIS A 182 15.75 -0.15 -4.39
CA HIS A 182 16.94 0.32 -5.09
C HIS A 182 17.90 -0.83 -5.41
N ALA A 183 18.32 -0.94 -6.67
CA ALA A 183 19.30 -1.92 -7.11
C ALA A 183 20.72 -1.47 -6.76
N VAL A 184 21.47 -2.31 -6.05
CA VAL A 184 22.88 -2.12 -5.73
C VAL A 184 23.70 -3.14 -6.53
N GLU A 185 24.75 -2.68 -7.21
CA GLU A 185 25.73 -3.56 -7.82
C GLU A 185 26.73 -4.03 -6.76
N THR A 186 26.95 -5.33 -6.69
CA THR A 186 27.90 -5.95 -5.77
C THR A 186 29.29 -6.01 -6.39
N ALA A 187 30.33 -6.16 -5.55
CA ALA A 187 31.74 -6.16 -6.00
C ALA A 187 32.06 -7.29 -6.99
N ASP A 188 31.31 -8.39 -6.97
CA ASP A 188 31.40 -9.52 -7.91
C ASP A 188 30.60 -9.33 -9.21
N GLY A 189 29.98 -8.14 -9.42
CA GLY A 189 29.15 -7.82 -10.58
C GLY A 189 27.71 -8.34 -10.48
N GLY A 190 27.32 -8.87 -9.32
CA GLY A 190 25.94 -9.23 -9.02
C GLY A 190 25.05 -8.00 -8.80
N ARG A 191 23.74 -8.25 -8.60
CA ARG A 191 22.77 -7.19 -8.30
C ARG A 191 21.91 -7.58 -7.11
N MET A 192 21.86 -6.71 -6.10
CA MET A 192 21.01 -6.83 -4.93
C MET A 192 20.01 -5.68 -4.87
N PHE A 193 18.93 -5.84 -4.12
CA PHE A 193 17.94 -4.78 -3.94
C PHE A 193 17.81 -4.44 -2.47
N LEU A 194 17.85 -3.16 -2.15
CA LEU A 194 17.54 -2.62 -0.83
C LEU A 194 16.08 -2.16 -0.81
N ASP A 195 15.34 -2.49 0.25
CA ASP A 195 13.94 -2.06 0.37
C ASP A 195 13.82 -0.54 0.30
N MET A 196 14.71 0.15 1.01
CA MET A 196 14.83 1.60 1.05
C MET A 196 16.30 2.00 0.96
N ALA A 197 16.62 3.00 0.13
CA ALA A 197 17.99 3.46 -0.05
C ALA A 197 18.13 4.96 -0.19
N TYR A 198 19.27 5.46 0.25
CA TYR A 198 19.82 6.79 -0.03
C TYR A 198 21.13 6.62 -0.81
N PRO A 199 21.07 6.43 -2.14
CA PRO A 199 22.24 6.03 -2.92
C PRO A 199 23.40 7.00 -2.86
N GLU A 200 23.13 8.30 -2.82
CA GLU A 200 24.15 9.36 -2.71
C GLU A 200 25.02 9.24 -1.46
N TYR A 201 24.40 8.69 -0.38
CA TYR A 201 25.04 8.52 0.92
C TYR A 201 25.42 7.06 1.20
N ARG A 202 25.07 6.12 0.32
CA ARG A 202 25.24 4.68 0.51
C ARG A 202 24.66 4.18 1.84
N VAL A 203 23.51 4.72 2.21
CA VAL A 203 22.76 4.30 3.40
C VAL A 203 21.50 3.56 2.93
N GLY A 204 21.25 2.39 3.52
CA GLY A 204 20.08 1.56 3.21
C GLY A 204 19.31 1.15 4.45
N MET A 205 18.03 0.83 4.28
CA MET A 205 17.18 0.24 5.30
C MET A 205 16.47 -0.97 4.69
N GLU A 206 16.39 -2.07 5.44
CA GLU A 206 15.71 -3.29 5.06
C GLU A 206 14.76 -3.75 6.16
N PHE A 207 13.60 -4.25 5.78
CA PHE A 207 12.66 -4.87 6.70
C PHE A 207 12.83 -6.38 6.69
N HIS A 208 13.16 -6.95 7.86
CA HIS A 208 13.22 -8.38 8.06
C HIS A 208 11.91 -8.90 8.66
N GLY A 209 11.18 -9.69 7.88
CA GLY A 209 10.07 -10.50 8.37
C GLY A 209 10.54 -11.60 9.32
N ARG A 210 9.60 -12.37 9.87
CA ARG A 210 9.94 -13.58 10.62
C ARG A 210 10.43 -14.65 9.64
N HIS A 211 11.73 -14.94 9.64
CA HIS A 211 12.33 -15.93 8.77
C HIS A 211 12.83 -17.15 9.53
N HIS A 212 12.91 -18.30 8.83
CA HIS A 212 13.46 -19.54 9.35
C HIS A 212 15.00 -19.48 9.38
N LEU A 213 15.63 -20.28 10.26
CA LEU A 213 17.08 -20.33 10.49
C LEU A 213 17.95 -20.51 9.24
N GLU A 214 17.42 -21.14 8.18
CA GLU A 214 18.17 -21.35 6.93
C GLU A 214 18.37 -20.05 6.12
N GLN A 215 17.51 -19.06 6.26
CA GLN A 215 17.63 -17.76 5.59
C GLN A 215 18.65 -16.85 6.29
N TYR A 216 18.88 -17.04 7.59
CA TYR A 216 19.81 -16.20 8.37
C TYR A 216 21.23 -16.17 7.80
N ARG A 217 21.73 -17.31 7.29
CA ARG A 217 23.08 -17.38 6.70
C ARG A 217 23.16 -16.59 5.40
N GLN A 218 22.17 -16.72 4.52
CA GLN A 218 22.11 -15.98 3.24
C GLN A 218 21.96 -14.48 3.49
N ASP A 219 21.14 -14.08 4.46
CA ASP A 219 20.96 -12.67 4.84
C ASP A 219 22.26 -12.08 5.41
N THR A 220 23.04 -12.87 6.18
CA THR A 220 24.34 -12.42 6.72
C THR A 220 25.37 -12.26 5.59
N GLU A 221 25.46 -13.21 4.66
CA GLU A 221 26.35 -13.11 3.50
C GLU A 221 25.98 -11.89 2.65
N ARG A 222 24.70 -11.68 2.39
CA ARG A 222 24.19 -10.52 1.67
C ARG A 222 24.55 -9.17 2.32
N LEU A 223 24.45 -9.09 3.65
CA LEU A 223 24.85 -7.88 4.39
C LEU A 223 26.34 -7.61 4.29
N ASN A 224 27.17 -8.68 4.37
CA ASN A 224 28.61 -8.55 4.22
C ASN A 224 28.98 -8.03 2.84
N ASP A 225 28.30 -8.48 1.78
CA ASP A 225 28.54 -8.00 0.40
C ASP A 225 28.13 -6.54 0.22
N LEU A 226 27.01 -6.12 0.81
CA LEU A 226 26.57 -4.72 0.83
C LEU A 226 27.58 -3.83 1.59
N ASN A 227 28.03 -4.28 2.76
CA ASN A 227 29.04 -3.57 3.53
C ASN A 227 30.40 -3.49 2.78
N ALA A 228 30.83 -4.58 2.14
CA ALA A 228 32.04 -4.60 1.30
C ALA A 228 31.91 -3.64 0.11
N SER A 229 30.69 -3.40 -0.38
CA SER A 229 30.40 -2.42 -1.42
C SER A 229 30.24 -0.97 -0.87
N GLY A 230 30.55 -0.76 0.41
CA GLY A 230 30.55 0.54 1.08
C GLY A 230 29.19 1.04 1.50
N TRP A 231 28.17 0.16 1.59
CA TRP A 231 26.85 0.52 2.09
C TRP A 231 26.75 0.32 3.60
N SER A 232 26.09 1.27 4.28
CA SER A 232 25.66 1.14 5.66
C SER A 232 24.19 0.73 5.67
N VAL A 233 23.89 -0.53 6.01
CA VAL A 233 22.51 -1.06 5.94
C VAL A 233 21.96 -1.29 7.34
N PHE A 234 20.80 -0.67 7.60
CA PHE A 234 20.05 -0.75 8.84
C PHE A 234 18.88 -1.72 8.70
N GLN A 235 18.86 -2.73 9.57
CA GLN A 235 17.81 -3.76 9.55
C GLN A 235 16.69 -3.40 10.54
N ALA A 236 15.44 -3.43 10.09
CA ALA A 236 14.25 -3.22 10.87
C ALA A 236 13.42 -4.49 11.00
N TRP A 237 12.86 -4.74 12.16
CA TRP A 237 11.93 -5.82 12.46
C TRP A 237 10.57 -5.25 12.86
N SER A 238 9.60 -6.11 13.09
CA SER A 238 8.26 -5.69 13.53
C SER A 238 8.34 -4.81 14.79
N GLU A 239 9.16 -5.19 15.77
CA GLU A 239 9.32 -4.41 17.00
C GLU A 239 9.91 -3.02 16.73
N THR A 240 10.81 -2.88 15.76
CA THR A 240 11.37 -1.59 15.34
C THR A 240 10.27 -0.65 14.84
N LEU A 241 9.26 -1.17 14.16
CA LEU A 241 8.20 -0.35 13.57
C LEU A 241 7.07 -0.01 14.57
N PHE A 242 6.81 -0.88 15.55
CA PHE A 242 5.66 -0.74 16.45
C PHE A 242 6.02 -0.26 17.86
N ASP A 243 7.26 -0.42 18.31
CA ASP A 243 7.75 0.12 19.57
C ASP A 243 8.37 1.50 19.36
N GLU A 244 7.85 2.51 20.08
CA GLU A 244 8.30 3.90 19.91
C GLU A 244 9.77 4.10 20.26
N THR A 245 10.25 3.45 21.33
CA THR A 245 11.65 3.57 21.78
C THR A 245 12.60 2.97 20.73
N LYS A 246 12.29 1.77 20.25
CA LYS A 246 13.09 1.10 19.19
C LYS A 246 13.07 1.89 17.90
N ARG A 247 11.92 2.46 17.53
CA ARG A 247 11.75 3.28 16.34
C ARG A 247 12.58 4.58 16.44
N ASN A 248 12.59 5.24 17.60
CA ASN A 248 13.42 6.43 17.84
C ASN A 248 14.91 6.12 17.66
N VAL A 249 15.38 5.02 18.26
CA VAL A 249 16.78 4.58 18.14
C VAL A 249 17.10 4.23 16.67
N PHE A 250 16.23 3.52 15.99
CA PHE A 250 16.46 3.09 14.61
C PHE A 250 16.62 4.28 13.67
N TYR A 251 15.65 5.20 13.63
CA TYR A 251 15.74 6.38 12.75
C TYR A 251 16.80 7.39 13.20
N GLY A 252 17.12 7.45 14.50
CA GLY A 252 18.26 8.17 15.00
C GLY A 252 19.57 7.68 14.39
N ASN A 253 19.83 6.37 14.43
CA ASN A 253 21.02 5.77 13.85
C ASN A 253 21.09 5.99 12.31
N VAL A 254 19.98 5.92 11.61
CA VAL A 254 19.92 6.23 10.17
C VAL A 254 20.25 7.70 9.92
N SER A 255 19.71 8.61 10.73
CA SER A 255 20.01 10.05 10.68
C SER A 255 21.49 10.33 10.88
N ASP A 256 22.11 9.71 11.89
CA ASP A 256 23.53 9.86 12.18
C ASP A 256 24.41 9.38 11.01
N ALA A 257 24.05 8.24 10.41
CA ALA A 257 24.76 7.71 9.25
C ALA A 257 24.64 8.62 8.02
N LEU A 258 23.46 9.17 7.76
CA LEU A 258 23.23 10.13 6.68
C LEU A 258 24.05 11.41 6.90
N SER A 259 24.05 11.94 8.12
CA SER A 259 24.84 13.13 8.49
C SER A 259 26.34 12.88 8.34
N ALA A 260 26.83 11.73 8.80
CA ALA A 260 28.23 11.33 8.64
C ALA A 260 28.65 11.17 7.17
N ALA A 261 27.72 10.79 6.31
CA ALA A 261 27.91 10.70 4.86
C ALA A 261 27.75 12.06 4.12
N GLY A 262 27.48 13.14 4.86
CA GLY A 262 27.42 14.51 4.30
C GLY A 262 26.02 14.98 3.92
N ALA A 263 24.97 14.28 4.30
CA ALA A 263 23.60 14.76 4.11
C ALA A 263 23.34 15.98 5.02
N VAL A 264 22.71 17.00 4.46
CA VAL A 264 22.38 18.26 5.14
C VAL A 264 20.89 18.59 4.98
N ASP A 265 20.38 19.47 5.83
CA ASP A 265 19.04 20.08 5.72
C ASP A 265 17.83 19.13 5.79
N PHE A 266 17.94 17.98 6.49
CA PHE A 266 16.83 17.05 6.66
C PHE A 266 16.33 16.91 8.11
N MET A 267 17.03 17.45 9.11
CA MET A 267 16.63 17.39 10.52
C MET A 267 15.44 18.32 10.81
N ASN A 268 14.26 17.86 10.50
CA ASN A 268 13.01 18.49 10.85
C ASN A 268 12.38 17.79 12.08
N PRO A 269 11.55 18.48 12.86
CA PRO A 269 10.80 17.82 13.94
C PRO A 269 9.92 16.71 13.39
N VAL A 270 9.68 15.68 14.18
CA VAL A 270 8.78 14.57 13.84
C VAL A 270 7.45 15.12 13.31
N ARG A 271 7.04 14.69 12.13
CA ARG A 271 5.86 15.19 11.44
C ARG A 271 4.74 14.15 11.46
N ASP A 272 3.54 14.63 11.56
CA ASP A 272 2.35 13.82 11.33
C ASP A 272 2.20 13.44 9.84
N LEU A 273 1.81 12.18 9.57
CA LEU A 273 1.55 11.69 8.21
C LEU A 273 0.53 12.53 7.45
N TRP A 274 -0.46 13.06 8.15
CA TRP A 274 -1.46 13.93 7.54
C TRP A 274 -0.85 15.21 6.98
N ALA A 275 0.04 15.84 7.73
CA ALA A 275 0.77 17.03 7.28
C ALA A 275 1.68 16.72 6.08
N LEU A 276 2.39 15.59 6.12
CA LEU A 276 3.26 15.15 5.03
C LEU A 276 2.49 14.89 3.72
N GLY A 277 1.25 14.40 3.79
CA GLY A 277 0.41 14.12 2.63
C GLY A 277 -0.16 15.35 1.91
N ASP A 278 0.08 16.56 2.40
CA ASP A 278 -0.45 17.79 1.79
C ASP A 278 0.16 18.10 0.40
N GLY A 279 1.24 17.42 0.02
CA GLY A 279 1.87 17.58 -1.30
C GLY A 279 2.62 18.92 -1.48
N ARG A 280 2.52 19.80 -0.52
CA ARG A 280 3.34 21.02 -0.45
C ARG A 280 4.69 20.63 0.15
N ARG A 281 5.68 20.43 -0.71
CA ARG A 281 7.07 20.35 -0.28
C ARG A 281 7.47 21.74 0.23
N THR A 282 7.60 21.88 1.55
CA THR A 282 8.27 23.05 2.15
C THR A 282 9.76 22.82 2.11
#